data_114fba855b7721269b3945ae5e03a42a
#
_entry.id   114fba855b7721269b3945ae5e03a42a
#
_cell.length_a   1.000
_cell.length_b   1.000
_cell.length_c   1.000
_cell.angle_alpha   90.00
_cell.angle_beta   90.00
_cell.angle_gamma   90.00
#
_symmetry.space_group_name_H-M   'P 1'
#
loop_
_entity.id
_entity.type
_entity.pdbx_description
1 polymer ?
#
loop_
_entity_poly.entity_id
_entity_poly.type
_entity_poly.pdbx_seq_one_letter_code
_entity_poly.pdbx_strand_id
1 'polypeptide(L)'
;MRNDQPNLIVDLTLKFALNIIDYSELLESNKKYVIARQLLKSGTSIGANVREAQNAESKADFIHKLKIAAKEADETEYWLILCEKSKNYPLNDNLTTELKSIIKVLSKIISSSKK
;
A
#
# COMPACT_ATOMS: atom_id res chain seq x y z
N MET A 1 8.00 18.90 -1.59
CA MET A 1 7.49 19.83 -2.61
C MET A 1 6.16 19.31 -3.14
N ARG A 2 5.15 20.14 -3.06
CA ARG A 2 3.82 19.71 -3.46
C ARG A 2 3.50 20.23 -4.86
N ASN A 3 2.97 19.35 -5.67
CA ASN A 3 2.58 19.66 -7.03
C ASN A 3 1.05 19.72 -7.11
N ASP A 4 0.51 20.75 -7.76
CA ASP A 4 -0.94 20.89 -7.94
C ASP A 4 -1.47 19.96 -9.03
N GLN A 5 -0.59 19.33 -9.80
CA GLN A 5 -0.98 18.34 -10.79
C GLN A 5 -1.51 17.06 -10.12
N PRO A 6 -2.44 16.35 -10.77
CA PRO A 6 -2.85 15.05 -10.25
C PRO A 6 -1.65 14.14 -10.03
N ASN A 7 -1.65 13.47 -8.90
CA ASN A 7 -0.56 12.60 -8.52
C ASN A 7 -1.08 11.17 -8.45
N LEU A 8 -0.71 10.38 -9.45
CA LEU A 8 -1.22 9.01 -9.61
C LEU A 8 -0.97 8.14 -8.39
N ILE A 9 0.26 8.17 -7.84
CA ILE A 9 0.59 7.27 -6.73
C ILE A 9 -0.17 7.65 -5.45
N VAL A 10 -0.42 8.94 -5.24
CA VAL A 10 -1.21 9.39 -4.09
C VAL A 10 -2.65 8.86 -4.21
N ASP A 11 -3.24 8.98 -5.40
CA ASP A 11 -4.62 8.53 -5.62
C ASP A 11 -4.73 7.00 -5.55
N LEU A 12 -3.79 6.27 -6.15
CA LEU A 12 -3.80 4.80 -6.12
C LEU A 12 -3.69 4.28 -4.69
N THR A 13 -2.79 4.85 -3.89
CA THR A 13 -2.56 4.36 -2.53
C THR A 13 -3.69 4.75 -1.58
N LEU A 14 -4.33 5.89 -1.80
CA LEU A 14 -5.50 6.28 -1.02
C LEU A 14 -6.67 5.32 -1.29
N LYS A 15 -6.96 5.07 -2.56
CA LYS A 15 -8.03 4.15 -2.95
C LYS A 15 -7.75 2.76 -2.42
N PHE A 16 -6.51 2.30 -2.54
CA PHE A 16 -6.11 0.99 -2.03
C PHE A 16 -6.32 0.90 -0.52
N ALA A 17 -5.93 1.95 0.23
CA ALA A 17 -6.11 1.97 1.68
C ALA A 17 -7.57 1.84 2.07
N LEU A 18 -8.47 2.51 1.35
CA LEU A 18 -9.91 2.40 1.59
C LEU A 18 -10.39 0.98 1.37
N ASN A 19 -9.92 0.33 0.30
CA ASN A 19 -10.29 -1.05 0.01
C ASN A 19 -9.70 -2.03 1.03
N ILE A 20 -8.51 -1.73 1.55
CA ILE A 20 -7.89 -2.52 2.62
C ILE A 20 -8.72 -2.43 3.90
N ILE A 21 -9.22 -1.24 4.23
CA ILE A 21 -10.09 -1.06 5.40
C ILE A 21 -11.32 -1.96 5.26
N ASP A 22 -11.97 -1.94 4.10
CA ASP A 22 -13.15 -2.76 3.85
C ASP A 22 -12.83 -4.25 3.99
N TYR A 23 -11.74 -4.71 3.40
CA TYR A 23 -11.36 -6.12 3.48
C TYR A 23 -10.95 -6.52 4.89
N SER A 24 -10.28 -5.64 5.62
CA SER A 24 -9.90 -5.90 7.02
C SER A 24 -11.14 -6.07 7.89
N GLU A 25 -12.18 -5.26 7.66
CA GLU A 25 -13.44 -5.38 8.39
C GLU A 25 -14.15 -6.70 8.05
N LEU A 26 -14.07 -7.12 6.79
CA LEU A 26 -14.61 -8.41 6.37
C LEU A 26 -13.86 -9.56 7.06
N LEU A 27 -12.54 -9.47 7.14
CA LEU A 27 -11.72 -10.46 7.85
C LEU A 27 -12.12 -10.52 9.33
N GLU A 28 -12.32 -9.37 9.97
CA GLU A 28 -12.74 -9.33 11.37
C GLU A 28 -14.11 -9.94 11.57
N SER A 29 -15.05 -9.69 10.65
CA SER A 29 -16.38 -10.29 10.74
C SER A 29 -16.33 -11.81 10.59
N ASN A 30 -15.26 -12.34 10.01
CA ASN A 30 -14.99 -13.77 9.90
C ASN A 30 -14.03 -14.26 11.00
N LYS A 31 -13.80 -13.45 12.03
CA LYS A 31 -12.97 -13.76 13.19
C LYS A 31 -11.49 -13.95 12.86
N LYS A 32 -11.01 -13.38 11.76
CA LYS A 32 -9.61 -13.43 11.35
C LYS A 32 -8.88 -12.18 11.87
N TYR A 33 -8.89 -12.00 13.19
CA TYR A 33 -8.48 -10.74 13.83
C TYR A 33 -6.99 -10.41 13.67
N VAL A 34 -6.13 -11.40 13.80
CA VAL A 34 -4.69 -11.15 13.76
C VAL A 34 -4.26 -10.69 12.39
N ILE A 35 -4.68 -11.42 11.37
CA ILE A 35 -4.31 -11.08 9.98
C ILE A 35 -4.95 -9.75 9.55
N ALA A 36 -6.17 -9.49 10.02
CA ALA A 36 -6.86 -8.23 9.73
C ALA A 36 -6.05 -7.03 10.22
N ARG A 37 -5.50 -7.10 11.43
CA ARG A 37 -4.72 -6.02 12.01
C ARG A 37 -3.40 -5.81 11.27
N GLN A 38 -2.72 -6.89 10.90
CA GLN A 38 -1.46 -6.81 10.17
C GLN A 38 -1.68 -6.21 8.78
N LEU A 39 -2.71 -6.68 8.10
CA LEU A 39 -3.04 -6.19 6.77
C LEU A 39 -3.45 -4.72 6.80
N LEU A 40 -4.29 -4.33 7.76
CA LEU A 40 -4.71 -2.95 7.92
C LEU A 40 -3.51 -2.04 8.13
N LYS A 41 -2.61 -2.42 9.01
CA LYS A 41 -1.42 -1.63 9.33
C LYS A 41 -0.52 -1.45 8.12
N SER A 42 -0.13 -2.53 7.46
CA SER A 42 0.79 -2.45 6.32
C SER A 42 0.12 -1.81 5.10
N GLY A 43 -1.12 -2.19 4.83
CA GLY A 43 -1.84 -1.71 3.64
C GLY A 43 -2.12 -0.21 3.66
N THR A 44 -2.37 0.36 4.85
CA THR A 44 -2.59 1.80 4.97
C THR A 44 -1.28 2.58 5.09
N SER A 45 -0.21 1.93 5.54
CA SER A 45 1.11 2.56 5.66
C SER A 45 1.72 2.90 4.31
N ILE A 46 1.36 2.20 3.25
CA ILE A 46 1.84 2.51 1.90
C ILE A 46 1.49 3.96 1.55
N GLY A 47 0.20 4.28 1.62
CA GLY A 47 -0.28 5.62 1.28
C GLY A 47 0.20 6.68 2.25
N ALA A 48 0.31 6.34 3.55
CA ALA A 48 0.80 7.29 4.55
C ALA A 48 2.22 7.74 4.20
N ASN A 49 3.09 6.81 3.81
CA ASN A 49 4.47 7.14 3.44
C ASN A 49 4.55 7.87 2.10
N VAL A 50 3.71 7.52 1.16
CA VAL A 50 3.61 8.24 -0.12
C VAL A 50 3.20 9.69 0.14
N ARG A 51 2.23 9.91 1.03
CA ARG A 51 1.78 11.25 1.39
C ARG A 51 2.91 12.05 2.06
N GLU A 52 3.63 11.44 2.99
CA GLU A 52 4.78 12.10 3.63
C GLU A 52 5.86 12.45 2.62
N ALA A 53 6.07 11.61 1.62
CA ALA A 53 7.05 11.89 0.56
C ALA A 53 6.73 13.18 -0.19
N GLN A 54 5.43 13.52 -0.35
CA GLN A 54 5.03 14.74 -1.06
C GLN A 54 5.50 16.01 -0.33
N ASN A 55 5.77 15.91 0.96
CA ASN A 55 6.24 17.03 1.79
C ASN A 55 7.69 16.81 2.22
N ALA A 56 8.46 16.04 1.47
CA ALA A 56 9.85 15.73 1.79
C ALA A 56 10.72 16.99 1.76
N GLU A 57 11.70 17.03 2.65
CA GLU A 57 12.61 18.17 2.80
C GLU A 57 13.74 18.16 1.77
N SER A 58 13.96 17.01 1.15
CA SER A 58 15.02 16.83 0.16
C SER A 58 14.69 15.71 -0.78
N LYS A 59 15.44 15.60 -1.87
CA LYS A 59 15.30 14.46 -2.81
C LYS A 59 15.63 13.15 -2.10
N ALA A 60 16.63 13.15 -1.25
CA ALA A 60 17.01 11.95 -0.48
C ALA A 60 15.87 11.52 0.45
N ASP A 61 15.23 12.47 1.12
CA ASP A 61 14.09 12.18 1.99
C ASP A 61 12.89 11.66 1.20
N PHE A 62 12.62 12.26 0.04
CA PHE A 62 11.57 11.81 -0.88
C PHE A 62 11.76 10.34 -1.25
N ILE A 63 12.96 9.99 -1.72
CA ILE A 63 13.30 8.62 -2.11
C ILE A 63 13.18 7.67 -0.92
N HIS A 64 13.66 8.11 0.25
CA HIS A 64 13.61 7.30 1.46
C HIS A 64 12.17 6.95 1.84
N LYS A 65 11.28 7.95 1.84
CA LYS A 65 9.86 7.73 2.16
C LYS A 65 9.19 6.77 1.17
N LEU A 66 9.52 6.89 -0.11
CA LEU A 66 8.97 5.99 -1.11
C LEU A 66 9.51 4.56 -0.96
N LYS A 67 10.77 4.41 -0.53
CA LYS A 67 11.33 3.09 -0.24
C LYS A 67 10.63 2.44 0.95
N ILE A 68 10.27 3.22 1.96
CA ILE A 68 9.49 2.71 3.09
C ILE A 68 8.12 2.24 2.58
N ALA A 69 7.47 3.04 1.72
CA ALA A 69 6.19 2.65 1.12
C ALA A 69 6.33 1.33 0.35
N ALA A 70 7.42 1.15 -0.40
CA ALA A 70 7.67 -0.08 -1.16
C ALA A 70 7.82 -1.28 -0.23
N LYS A 71 8.48 -1.12 0.91
CA LYS A 71 8.61 -2.19 1.91
C LYS A 71 7.25 -2.56 2.49
N GLU A 72 6.42 -1.57 2.79
CA GLU A 72 5.07 -1.81 3.29
C GLU A 72 4.21 -2.52 2.23
N ALA A 73 4.40 -2.19 0.96
CA ALA A 73 3.71 -2.86 -0.13
C ALA A 73 4.12 -4.34 -0.22
N ASP A 74 5.40 -4.63 -0.03
CA ASP A 74 5.92 -6.00 0.01
C ASP A 74 5.28 -6.80 1.14
N GLU A 75 5.22 -6.21 2.33
CA GLU A 75 4.60 -6.85 3.49
C GLU A 75 3.11 -7.09 3.24
N THR A 76 2.42 -6.10 2.68
CA THR A 76 1.00 -6.21 2.35
C THR A 76 0.75 -7.35 1.37
N GLU A 77 1.61 -7.50 0.38
CA GLU A 77 1.50 -8.58 -0.59
C GLU A 77 1.59 -9.95 0.11
N TYR A 78 2.51 -10.07 1.05
CA TYR A 78 2.64 -11.31 1.81
C TYR A 78 1.34 -11.65 2.57
N TRP A 79 0.76 -10.67 3.28
CA TRP A 79 -0.50 -10.90 3.99
C TRP A 79 -1.64 -11.29 3.04
N LEU A 80 -1.72 -10.67 1.87
CA LEU A 80 -2.74 -11.01 0.88
C LEU A 80 -2.55 -12.43 0.33
N ILE A 81 -1.30 -12.84 0.09
CA ILE A 81 -0.99 -14.21 -0.34
C ILE A 81 -1.46 -15.21 0.71
N LEU A 82 -1.20 -14.93 2.00
CA LEU A 82 -1.64 -15.80 3.07
C LEU A 82 -3.18 -15.91 3.10
N CYS A 83 -3.87 -14.80 2.91
CA CYS A 83 -5.33 -14.80 2.86
C CYS A 83 -5.85 -15.64 1.69
N GLU A 84 -5.23 -15.52 0.52
CA GLU A 84 -5.66 -16.24 -0.67
C GLU A 84 -5.43 -17.75 -0.55
N LYS A 85 -4.36 -18.15 0.13
CA LYS A 85 -3.99 -19.57 0.26
C LYS A 85 -4.58 -20.24 1.50
N SER A 86 -5.11 -19.48 2.44
CA SER A 86 -5.68 -20.02 3.66
C SER A 86 -7.12 -20.49 3.42
N LYS A 87 -7.47 -21.60 4.06
CA LYS A 87 -8.83 -22.11 4.01
C LYS A 87 -9.77 -21.25 4.82
N ASN A 88 -11.00 -21.10 4.36
CA ASN A 88 -12.05 -20.39 5.08
C ASN A 88 -11.81 -18.90 5.26
N TYR A 89 -10.96 -18.30 4.43
CA TYR A 89 -10.78 -16.87 4.39
C TYR A 89 -11.62 -16.27 3.27
N PRO A 90 -12.27 -15.13 3.50
CA PRO A 90 -13.00 -14.48 2.42
C PRO A 90 -12.05 -14.02 1.32
N LEU A 91 -12.51 -14.07 0.09
CA LEU A 91 -11.73 -13.59 -1.05
C LEU A 91 -11.68 -12.07 -1.04
N ASN A 92 -10.55 -11.51 -1.44
CA ASN A 92 -10.49 -10.10 -1.77
C ASN A 92 -10.83 -9.94 -3.25
N ASP A 93 -11.45 -8.82 -3.61
CA ASP A 93 -11.88 -8.60 -4.99
C ASP A 93 -10.69 -8.33 -5.91
N ASN A 94 -10.11 -7.14 -5.80
CA ASN A 94 -9.06 -6.70 -6.71
C ASN A 94 -7.80 -6.22 -6.00
N LEU A 95 -7.66 -6.51 -4.71
CA LEU A 95 -6.55 -5.97 -3.90
C LEU A 95 -5.19 -6.36 -4.45
N THR A 96 -5.02 -7.62 -4.82
CA THR A 96 -3.74 -8.09 -5.35
C THR A 96 -3.37 -7.37 -6.65
N THR A 97 -4.35 -7.19 -7.54
CA THR A 97 -4.14 -6.48 -8.80
C THR A 97 -3.81 -5.01 -8.57
N GLU A 98 -4.55 -4.35 -7.66
CA GLU A 98 -4.29 -2.95 -7.30
C GLU A 98 -2.89 -2.79 -6.71
N LEU A 99 -2.51 -3.72 -5.83
CA LEU A 99 -1.21 -3.66 -5.19
C LEU A 99 -0.07 -3.83 -6.21
N LYS A 100 -0.22 -4.72 -7.16
CA LYS A 100 0.79 -4.90 -8.23
C LYS A 100 0.98 -3.62 -9.03
N SER A 101 -0.10 -2.90 -9.31
CA SER A 101 -0.03 -1.60 -9.99
C SER A 101 0.73 -0.58 -9.14
N ILE A 102 0.45 -0.54 -7.84
CA ILE A 102 1.13 0.36 -6.91
C ILE A 102 2.64 0.06 -6.87
N ILE A 103 3.01 -1.21 -6.76
CA ILE A 103 4.41 -1.62 -6.71
C ILE A 103 5.15 -1.19 -7.97
N LYS A 104 4.52 -1.37 -9.13
CA LYS A 104 5.09 -0.94 -10.42
C LYS A 104 5.35 0.56 -10.46
N VAL A 105 4.35 1.35 -10.05
CA VAL A 105 4.44 2.81 -10.07
C VAL A 105 5.51 3.29 -9.08
N LEU A 106 5.54 2.73 -7.87
CA LEU A 106 6.55 3.06 -6.87
C LEU A 106 7.96 2.78 -7.39
N SER A 107 8.18 1.59 -7.96
CA SER A 107 9.48 1.21 -8.51
C SER A 107 9.95 2.18 -9.58
N LYS A 108 9.04 2.59 -10.45
CA LYS A 108 9.35 3.52 -11.53
C LYS A 108 9.70 4.91 -10.99
N ILE A 109 8.95 5.41 -10.02
CA ILE A 109 9.24 6.71 -9.41
C ILE A 109 10.58 6.71 -8.71
N ILE A 110 10.85 5.67 -7.91
CA ILE A 110 12.11 5.55 -7.18
C ILE A 110 13.28 5.50 -8.17
N SER A 111 13.19 4.67 -9.19
CA SER A 111 14.24 4.54 -10.21
C SER A 111 14.50 5.86 -10.94
N SER A 112 13.43 6.55 -11.35
CA SER A 112 13.55 7.84 -12.06
C SER A 112 14.14 8.93 -11.16
N SER A 113 13.82 8.89 -9.87
CA SER A 113 14.25 9.93 -8.93
C SER A 113 15.74 9.84 -8.57
N LYS A 114 16.36 8.69 -8.80
CA LYS A 114 17.80 8.49 -8.54
C LYS A 114 18.70 9.09 -9.61
N LYS A 115 18.15 9.44 -10.73
CA LYS A 115 18.92 10.01 -11.85
C LYS A 115 19.30 11.47 -11.62
#